data_82641334f2a3647d40c0d75f2f3f309a
#
_entry.id   82641334f2a3647d40c0d75f2f3f309a
#
_cell.length_a   1.000
_cell.length_b   1.000
_cell.length_c   1.000
_cell.angle_alpha   90.00
_cell.angle_beta   90.00
_cell.angle_gamma   90.00
#
_symmetry.space_group_name_H-M   'P 1'
#
loop_
_entity.id
_entity.type
_entity.pdbx_description
1 polymer ?
#
loop_
_entity_poly.entity_id
_entity_poly.type
_entity_poly.pdbx_seq_one_letter_code
_entity_poly.pdbx_strand_id
1 'polypeptide(L)'
;TGRGPLVDEHALVKALREGALHGAGLDVFEFGDYPLPELLEMDNVVLTPHIGTQTMETRIIMARTVCNNVIGFLEGDRPVSRVLRP
;
A
#
# COMPACT_ATOMS: atom_id res chain seq x y z
N THR A 1 0.71 -4.35 -1.57
CA THR A 1 1.14 -2.99 -1.99
C THR A 1 0.01 -1.96 -2.09
N GLY A 2 -1.24 -2.24 -1.96
CA GLY A 2 -2.34 -1.27 -2.07
C GLY A 2 -2.50 -0.40 -0.82
N ARG A 3 -3.47 -0.76 0.02
CA ARG A 3 -3.68 -0.17 1.35
C ARG A 3 -3.92 -1.30 2.35
N GLY A 4 -3.47 -1.12 3.59
CA GLY A 4 -3.56 -2.13 4.64
C GLY A 4 -4.93 -2.77 4.79
N PRO A 5 -6.03 -2.00 4.91
CA PRO A 5 -7.39 -2.55 5.06
C PRO A 5 -7.94 -3.38 3.89
N LEU A 6 -7.18 -3.53 2.82
CA LEU A 6 -7.54 -4.46 1.72
C LEU A 6 -7.26 -5.93 2.05
N VAL A 7 -6.51 -6.18 3.11
CA VAL A 7 -6.14 -7.53 3.56
C VAL A 7 -6.52 -7.67 5.03
N ASP A 8 -7.29 -8.70 5.35
CA ASP A 8 -7.53 -9.14 6.72
C ASP A 8 -6.28 -9.91 7.20
N GLU A 9 -5.47 -9.29 8.07
CA GLU A 9 -4.22 -9.88 8.54
C GLU A 9 -4.43 -11.11 9.42
N HIS A 10 -5.52 -11.19 10.20
CA HIS A 10 -5.83 -12.38 10.98
C HIS A 10 -6.16 -13.57 10.08
N ALA A 11 -6.95 -13.36 9.03
CA ALA A 11 -7.24 -14.37 8.04
C ALA A 11 -5.98 -14.80 7.26
N LEU A 12 -5.09 -13.84 6.96
CA LEU A 12 -3.80 -14.10 6.31
C LEU A 12 -2.91 -14.99 7.19
N VAL A 13 -2.75 -14.66 8.46
CA VAL A 13 -1.98 -15.46 9.43
C VAL A 13 -2.52 -16.89 9.49
N LYS A 14 -3.83 -17.05 9.56
CA LYS A 14 -4.48 -18.36 9.56
C LYS A 14 -4.15 -19.15 8.28
N ALA A 15 -4.32 -18.55 7.12
CA ALA A 15 -4.06 -19.18 5.83
C ALA A 15 -2.58 -19.61 5.67
N LEU A 16 -1.65 -18.79 6.15
CA LEU A 16 -0.22 -19.11 6.15
C LEU A 16 0.11 -20.28 7.09
N ARG A 17 -0.46 -20.31 8.30
CA ARG A 17 -0.27 -21.40 9.27
C ARG A 17 -0.85 -22.73 8.79
N GLU A 18 -1.97 -22.70 8.12
CA GLU A 18 -2.63 -23.89 7.56
C GLU A 18 -2.00 -24.35 6.24
N GLY A 19 -1.03 -23.63 5.70
CA GLY A 19 -0.38 -23.95 4.42
C GLY A 19 -1.26 -23.70 3.19
N ALA A 20 -2.37 -23.01 3.34
CA ALA A 20 -3.24 -22.58 2.23
C ALA A 20 -2.54 -21.53 1.33
N LEU A 21 -1.59 -20.79 1.90
CA LEU A 21 -0.68 -19.90 1.18
C LEU A 21 0.76 -20.29 1.48
N HIS A 22 1.62 -20.27 0.46
CA HIS A 22 3.05 -20.57 0.61
C HIS A 22 3.84 -19.46 1.29
N GLY A 23 3.40 -18.23 1.13
CA GLY A 23 4.05 -17.05 1.71
C GLY A 23 3.28 -15.77 1.40
N ALA A 24 3.75 -14.67 1.95
CA ALA A 24 3.18 -13.35 1.71
C ALA A 24 4.26 -12.26 1.67
N GLY A 25 4.01 -11.21 0.90
CA GLY A 25 4.79 -9.97 0.91
C GLY A 25 3.88 -8.79 1.18
N LEU A 26 4.14 -8.05 2.24
CA LEU A 26 3.34 -6.89 2.65
C LEU A 26 4.21 -5.64 2.75
N ASP A 27 3.74 -4.56 2.14
CA ASP A 27 4.34 -3.22 2.21
C ASP A 27 3.44 -2.24 2.98
N VAL A 28 2.23 -2.66 3.30
CA VAL A 28 1.22 -1.92 4.07
C VAL A 28 0.49 -2.89 5.01
N PHE A 29 -0.01 -2.39 6.14
CA PHE A 29 -0.60 -3.21 7.19
C PHE A 29 -2.00 -2.73 7.57
N GLU A 30 -2.86 -3.66 7.96
CA GLU A 30 -4.26 -3.40 8.26
C GLU A 30 -4.45 -2.41 9.41
N PHE A 31 -3.60 -2.53 10.43
CA PHE A 31 -3.73 -1.77 11.68
C PHE A 31 -2.78 -0.57 11.79
N GLY A 32 -2.29 -0.05 10.67
CA GLY A 32 -1.45 1.14 10.62
C GLY A 32 -0.02 0.84 10.17
N ASP A 33 0.97 1.30 10.94
CA ASP A 33 2.37 1.22 10.55
C ASP A 33 3.07 -0.09 10.94
N TYR A 34 2.38 -0.96 11.66
CA TYR A 34 2.95 -2.21 12.17
C TYR A 34 2.08 -3.41 11.80
N PRO A 35 2.68 -4.51 11.37
CA PRO A 35 1.98 -5.77 11.11
C PRO A 35 1.58 -6.45 12.41
N LEU A 36 0.70 -7.45 12.33
CA LEU A 36 0.46 -8.35 13.45
C LEU A 36 1.77 -9.02 13.86
N PRO A 37 2.03 -9.17 15.18
CA PRO A 37 3.26 -9.79 15.68
C PRO A 37 3.52 -11.19 15.12
N GLU A 38 2.47 -11.95 14.84
CA GLU A 38 2.56 -13.29 14.26
C GLU A 38 3.23 -13.30 12.87
N LEU A 39 3.03 -12.24 12.08
CA LEU A 39 3.66 -12.11 10.76
C LEU A 39 5.17 -11.87 10.85
N LEU A 40 5.65 -11.25 11.94
CA LEU A 40 7.07 -11.01 12.17
C LEU A 40 7.85 -12.31 12.47
N GLU A 41 7.16 -13.34 12.95
CA GLU A 41 7.76 -14.62 13.34
C GLU A 41 7.75 -15.66 12.20
N MET A 42 7.12 -15.34 11.05
CA MET A 42 6.99 -16.27 9.93
C MET A 42 8.13 -16.11 8.93
N ASP A 43 8.87 -17.20 8.67
CA ASP A 43 9.99 -17.21 7.73
C ASP A 43 9.56 -17.05 6.24
N ASN A 44 8.30 -17.33 5.95
CA ASN A 44 7.71 -17.22 4.62
C ASN A 44 6.96 -15.91 4.38
N VAL A 45 7.19 -14.90 5.24
CA VAL A 45 6.60 -13.55 5.12
C VAL A 45 7.70 -12.52 4.94
N VAL A 46 7.56 -11.67 3.93
CA VAL A 46 8.43 -10.51 3.69
C VAL A 46 7.66 -9.24 3.99
N LEU A 47 8.22 -8.40 4.85
CA LEU A 47 7.62 -7.14 5.27
C LEU A 47 8.51 -5.98 4.88
N THR A 48 7.93 -4.93 4.30
CA THR A 48 8.63 -3.70 3.96
C THR A 48 7.88 -2.48 4.52
N PRO A 49 8.57 -1.38 4.86
CA PRO A 49 7.97 -0.27 5.58
C PRO A 49 7.35 0.78 4.64
N HIS A 50 6.35 0.38 3.83
CA HIS A 50 5.61 1.24 2.91
C HIS A 50 6.52 1.98 1.91
N ILE A 51 7.38 1.22 1.24
CA ILE A 51 8.41 1.73 0.33
C ILE A 51 8.17 1.39 -1.15
N GLY A 52 7.00 0.89 -1.51
CA GLY A 52 6.69 0.44 -2.88
C GLY A 52 6.85 1.50 -3.96
N THR A 53 6.81 2.79 -3.60
CA THR A 53 7.02 3.93 -4.51
C THR A 53 8.33 4.68 -4.26
N GLN A 54 9.25 4.14 -3.49
CA GLN A 54 10.50 4.80 -3.06
C GLN A 54 11.63 4.70 -4.10
N THR A 55 11.31 4.87 -5.37
CA THR A 55 12.29 5.07 -6.43
C THR A 55 12.33 6.53 -6.86
N MET A 56 13.46 7.00 -7.36
CA MET A 56 13.60 8.38 -7.82
C MET A 56 12.59 8.69 -8.94
N GLU A 57 12.46 7.78 -9.89
CA GLU A 57 11.55 7.89 -11.04
C GLU A 57 10.10 8.02 -10.59
N THR A 58 9.66 7.15 -9.70
CA THR A 58 8.29 7.16 -9.19
C THR A 58 8.00 8.42 -8.38
N ARG A 59 8.94 8.86 -7.54
CA ARG A 59 8.79 10.11 -6.77
C ARG A 59 8.65 11.34 -7.67
N ILE A 60 9.43 11.41 -8.75
CA ILE A 60 9.31 12.48 -9.75
C ILE A 60 7.93 12.45 -10.42
N ILE A 61 7.45 11.27 -10.83
CA ILE A 61 6.13 11.10 -11.44
C ILE A 61 5.03 11.53 -10.47
N MET A 62 5.09 11.12 -9.21
CA MET A 62 4.12 11.50 -8.18
C MET A 62 4.10 13.03 -7.99
N ALA A 63 5.26 13.66 -7.86
CA ALA A 63 5.35 15.12 -7.71
C ALA A 63 4.76 15.86 -8.92
N ARG A 64 5.10 15.44 -10.13
CA ARG A 64 4.52 16.01 -11.37
C ARG A 64 3.01 15.84 -11.44
N THR A 65 2.50 14.67 -11.07
CA THR A 65 1.05 14.41 -11.07
C THR A 65 0.32 15.35 -10.11
N VAL A 66 0.86 15.53 -8.90
CA VAL A 66 0.29 16.46 -7.92
C VAL A 66 0.30 17.89 -8.45
N CYS A 67 1.44 18.36 -8.96
CA CYS A 67 1.56 19.72 -9.53
C CYS A 67 0.58 19.93 -10.69
N ASN A 68 0.50 18.99 -11.61
CA ASN A 68 -0.40 19.10 -12.75
C ASN A 68 -1.88 19.13 -12.33
N ASN A 69 -2.27 18.32 -11.34
CA ASN A 69 -3.62 18.34 -10.80
C ASN A 69 -3.96 19.67 -10.13
N VAL A 70 -3.02 20.25 -9.37
CA VAL A 70 -3.23 21.55 -8.71
C VAL A 70 -3.33 22.67 -9.74
N ILE A 71 -2.40 22.72 -10.69
CA ILE A 71 -2.39 23.74 -11.76
C ILE A 71 -3.67 23.64 -12.58
N GLY A 72 -4.00 22.45 -13.07
CA GLY A 72 -5.22 22.23 -13.85
C GLY A 72 -6.48 22.62 -13.10
N PHE A 73 -6.58 22.31 -11.80
CA PHE A 73 -7.71 22.74 -10.98
C PHE A 73 -7.82 24.27 -10.87
N LEU A 74 -6.69 24.96 -10.67
CA LEU A 74 -6.66 26.44 -10.62
C LEU A 74 -7.01 27.09 -11.96
N GLU A 75 -6.72 26.43 -13.06
CA GLU A 75 -7.07 26.85 -14.42
C GLU A 75 -8.51 26.47 -14.84
N GLY A 76 -9.25 25.81 -13.96
CA GLY A 76 -10.65 25.41 -14.18
C GLY A 76 -10.85 24.02 -14.77
N ASP A 77 -9.79 23.24 -14.91
CA ASP A 77 -9.84 21.87 -15.38
C ASP A 77 -10.28 20.90 -14.26
N ARG A 78 -10.75 19.71 -14.67
CA ARG A 78 -11.00 18.64 -13.71
C ARG A 78 -9.71 17.87 -13.42
N PRO A 79 -9.33 17.67 -12.14
CA PRO A 79 -8.19 16.84 -11.80
C PRO A 79 -8.38 15.39 -12.31
N VAL A 80 -7.36 14.86 -12.97
CA VAL A 80 -7.36 13.47 -13.47
C VAL A 80 -7.45 12.45 -12.35
N SER A 81 -6.86 12.77 -11.19
CA SER A 81 -6.77 11.87 -10.02
C SER A 81 -7.73 12.26 -8.90
N ARG A 82 -8.96 12.64 -9.22
CA ARG A 82 -9.95 13.02 -8.21
C ARG A 82 -10.31 11.82 -7.31
N VAL A 83 -10.19 12.01 -6.01
CA VAL A 83 -10.71 11.06 -5.03
C VAL A 83 -12.24 11.20 -4.97
N LEU A 84 -12.93 10.15 -5.34
CA LEU A 84 -14.38 10.07 -5.18
C LEU A 84 -14.68 9.58 -3.75
N ARG A 85 -15.57 10.27 -3.06
CA ARG A 85 -16.10 9.75 -1.80
C ARG A 85 -16.95 8.51 -2.11
N PRO A 86 -16.82 7.45 -1.29
CA PRO A 86 -17.70 6.29 -1.40
C PRO A 86 -19.14 6.63 -1.13
#